data_7915cb9849096007d4b24009554c2384
#
_entry.id   7915cb9849096007d4b24009554c2384
#
_cell.length_a   1.000
_cell.length_b   1.000
_cell.length_c   1.000
_cell.angle_alpha   90.00
_cell.angle_beta   90.00
_cell.angle_gamma   90.00
#
_symmetry.space_group_name_H-M   'P 1'
#
loop_
_entity.id
_entity.type
_entity.pdbx_description
1 polymer ?
#
loop_
_entity_poly.entity_id
_entity_poly.type
_entity_poly.pdbx_seq_one_letter_code
_entity_poly.pdbx_strand_id
1 'polypeptide(L)'
;MDENYRENEEIEDNGEPKEDGSADSELHSIIYGGEYSEYGDALGSEEEEEERSPMKLRTFSVKEKPEKKEKIKTETSKKITTIIIVSAVIAAAVALVAIFAPSWFRSEVEQPPEIYDGEVLSGSKRVMMFEHLERSQIQSIEVHNEYGEYTCYYNAETESFCFLGLEGAPYNEELFSQLIVASGFPLISDRFLPGEERAELSEYGLGPDDDPAYYIITTRPVEGEETRRYKVFIGKPSLTENYYYCMVEGRDIVYVLEQSIKTTLLADVKSLLTPIMTYPIEDNSYLTNISQILIARDGELFVLIQYQDDDANAPGVENFGVTVPYIVTKPVEYDAATERMTAMLGQIVNMTGSELLEYSIYDVVMLVDDDGAPLLDENGEQEYEYVMKADIAEKYGFVTPAYDIYYKYRTAEDAVIDNLVSISAKQRREDGTEFYYVASHMFDTIATVDAANLSFLEWQLKDYLDKPIFSVNIDKVSRIKLISDTKNYDFELTGTGDDLVAVETANGRTAFKGDDKDVGKNHGIRNFRKFYQTLLSINREDFTEEPDESERALLLTVEVSFRNGTTRTYKFYSYSERRCFMTVNDKGEFYVMRSMVRKLVTDAGRLLAYETVDPSADN
;
A
#
# COMPACT_ATOMS: atom_id res chain seq x y z
N MET A 1 77.98 -3.09 31.15
CA MET A 1 77.17 -4.33 30.97
C MET A 1 75.81 -3.95 31.42
N ASP A 2 75.06 -3.61 30.43
CA ASP A 2 73.84 -2.85 30.55
C ASP A 2 72.66 -3.78 30.42
N GLU A 3 71.70 -3.65 31.30
CA GLU A 3 70.32 -4.21 31.13
C GLU A 3 69.35 -3.07 31.27
N ASN A 4 68.67 -2.78 30.19
CA ASN A 4 67.59 -1.84 30.08
C ASN A 4 66.29 -2.47 30.65
N TYR A 5 65.70 -1.85 31.66
CA TYR A 5 64.32 -1.99 32.03
C TYR A 5 63.53 -0.89 31.34
N ARG A 6 62.52 -1.27 30.51
CA ARG A 6 61.45 -0.41 30.05
C ARG A 6 60.27 -0.60 30.99
N GLU A 7 59.92 0.44 31.69
CA GLU A 7 58.64 0.59 32.36
C GLU A 7 57.54 0.80 31.34
N ASN A 8 56.49 -0.03 31.39
CA ASN A 8 55.21 0.21 30.70
C ASN A 8 54.40 1.13 31.61
N GLU A 9 54.15 2.35 31.18
CA GLU A 9 53.08 3.19 31.70
C GLU A 9 51.75 2.67 31.15
N GLU A 10 50.88 2.13 32.02
CA GLU A 10 49.49 1.91 31.75
C GLU A 10 48.77 3.26 31.70
N ILE A 11 48.33 3.65 30.53
CA ILE A 11 47.45 4.79 30.33
C ILE A 11 46.05 4.27 30.67
N GLU A 12 45.47 4.69 31.79
CA GLU A 12 44.05 4.58 32.06
C GLU A 12 43.27 5.43 31.06
N ASP A 13 42.64 4.76 30.13
CA ASP A 13 41.69 5.34 29.18
C ASP A 13 40.35 5.55 29.90
N ASN A 14 40.13 6.77 30.39
CA ASN A 14 38.81 7.21 30.86
C ASN A 14 37.94 7.48 29.67
N GLY A 15 37.29 6.41 29.15
CA GLY A 15 36.30 6.49 28.11
C GLY A 15 35.07 7.22 28.62
N GLU A 16 34.88 8.46 28.20
CA GLU A 16 33.60 9.13 28.20
C GLU A 16 32.62 8.31 27.36
N PRO A 17 31.35 8.13 27.78
CA PRO A 17 30.37 7.45 26.96
C PRO A 17 30.15 8.30 25.68
N LYS A 18 30.51 7.74 24.54
CA LYS A 18 30.14 8.30 23.25
C LYS A 18 28.62 8.36 23.20
N GLU A 19 28.07 9.56 23.13
CA GLU A 19 26.70 9.80 22.75
C GLU A 19 26.43 9.06 21.43
N ASP A 20 25.38 8.26 21.45
CA ASP A 20 24.97 7.38 20.36
C ASP A 20 24.36 8.22 19.24
N GLY A 21 25.21 8.82 18.43
CA GLY A 21 24.82 9.62 17.25
C GLY A 21 24.34 8.78 16.05
N SER A 22 24.11 7.46 16.25
CA SER A 22 23.83 6.55 15.15
C SER A 22 22.47 6.78 14.48
N ALA A 23 21.46 7.26 15.24
CA ALA A 23 20.12 7.42 14.70
C ALA A 23 19.97 8.64 13.77
N ASP A 24 20.67 9.75 14.09
CA ASP A 24 20.64 10.94 13.24
C ASP A 24 21.51 10.74 11.99
N SER A 25 22.61 10.00 12.12
CA SER A 25 23.42 9.61 10.95
C SER A 25 22.72 8.55 10.08
N GLU A 26 21.98 7.62 10.68
CA GLU A 26 21.10 6.69 9.95
C GLU A 26 19.97 7.44 9.26
N LEU A 27 19.31 8.40 9.91
CA LEU A 27 18.27 9.20 9.29
C LEU A 27 18.79 9.97 8.06
N HIS A 28 19.94 10.61 8.21
CA HIS A 28 20.57 11.37 7.12
C HIS A 28 21.05 10.46 5.98
N SER A 29 21.61 9.29 6.29
CA SER A 29 22.02 8.31 5.28
C SER A 29 20.84 7.62 4.61
N ILE A 30 19.72 7.39 5.32
CA ILE A 30 18.51 6.76 4.79
C ILE A 30 17.70 7.74 3.94
N ILE A 31 17.63 9.02 4.33
CA ILE A 31 16.83 10.02 3.62
C ILE A 31 17.60 10.62 2.44
N TYR A 32 18.92 10.74 2.53
CA TYR A 32 19.75 11.49 1.58
C TYR A 32 20.87 10.68 0.92
N GLY A 33 21.11 9.44 1.29
CA GLY A 33 22.18 8.60 0.74
C GLY A 33 21.83 7.12 0.84
N GLY A 34 21.02 6.60 -0.05
CA GLY A 34 20.66 5.19 -0.09
C GLY A 34 20.83 4.61 -1.49
N GLU A 35 21.55 3.50 -1.59
CA GLU A 35 21.65 2.69 -2.79
C GLU A 35 20.26 2.40 -3.38
N TYR A 36 19.94 2.99 -4.51
CA TYR A 36 18.90 2.48 -5.38
C TYR A 36 19.50 1.34 -6.19
N SER A 37 19.29 0.11 -5.75
CA SER A 37 19.51 -1.05 -6.61
C SER A 37 18.57 -0.96 -7.82
N GLU A 38 19.11 -1.24 -9.00
CA GLU A 38 18.37 -1.41 -10.26
C GLU A 38 17.13 -2.27 -10.06
N TYR A 39 15.96 -1.65 -9.96
CA TYR A 39 14.66 -2.31 -9.97
C TYR A 39 13.79 -1.79 -11.13
N GLY A 40 14.37 -1.86 -12.35
CA GLY A 40 13.61 -1.82 -13.59
C GLY A 40 13.17 -3.20 -14.09
N ASP A 41 13.76 -4.29 -13.59
CA ASP A 41 13.69 -5.61 -14.24
C ASP A 41 12.80 -6.65 -13.54
N ALA A 42 12.10 -6.33 -12.45
CA ALA A 42 11.33 -7.34 -11.69
C ALA A 42 9.82 -7.42 -11.99
N LEU A 43 9.32 -6.69 -12.97
CA LEU A 43 7.91 -6.75 -13.38
C LEU A 43 7.70 -7.44 -14.74
N GLY A 44 8.47 -8.44 -15.05
CA GLY A 44 8.34 -9.16 -16.31
C GLY A 44 8.77 -10.62 -16.22
N SER A 45 7.81 -11.48 -16.48
CA SER A 45 7.93 -12.90 -16.83
C SER A 45 7.91 -13.90 -15.67
N GLU A 46 6.78 -14.55 -15.52
CA GLU A 46 6.55 -15.97 -15.85
C GLU A 46 5.07 -16.29 -15.67
N GLU A 47 4.27 -16.12 -16.73
CA GLU A 47 2.99 -16.80 -16.84
C GLU A 47 3.26 -18.23 -17.31
N GLU A 48 3.37 -19.17 -16.39
CA GLU A 48 3.05 -20.58 -16.68
C GLU A 48 1.53 -20.70 -16.82
N GLU A 49 1.05 -20.94 -18.03
CA GLU A 49 -0.32 -21.33 -18.34
C GLU A 49 -0.69 -22.64 -17.63
N GLU A 50 -1.22 -22.57 -16.42
CA GLU A 50 -2.05 -23.65 -15.87
C GLU A 50 -3.47 -23.54 -16.43
N GLU A 51 -3.84 -24.48 -17.29
CA GLU A 51 -5.21 -24.73 -17.76
C GLU A 51 -6.18 -24.80 -16.57
N ARG A 52 -6.88 -23.72 -16.27
CA ARG A 52 -8.00 -23.72 -15.32
C ARG A 52 -9.28 -24.13 -16.03
N SER A 53 -9.70 -25.35 -15.78
CA SER A 53 -11.03 -25.86 -16.11
C SER A 53 -12.14 -24.94 -15.60
N PRO A 54 -13.23 -24.76 -16.34
CA PRO A 54 -14.28 -23.83 -15.96
C PRO A 54 -15.02 -24.31 -14.71
N MET A 55 -15.06 -23.43 -13.70
CA MET A 55 -15.78 -23.64 -12.45
C MET A 55 -17.27 -23.75 -12.69
N LYS A 56 -17.86 -24.93 -12.47
CA LYS A 56 -19.30 -25.17 -12.51
C LYS A 56 -20.01 -24.42 -11.37
N LEU A 57 -20.81 -23.46 -11.70
CA LEU A 57 -21.77 -22.84 -10.81
C LEU A 57 -22.70 -23.91 -10.18
N ARG A 58 -22.64 -24.08 -8.87
CA ARG A 58 -23.61 -24.87 -8.10
C ARG A 58 -24.88 -24.07 -7.94
N THR A 59 -25.93 -24.47 -8.64
CA THR A 59 -27.28 -24.01 -8.38
C THR A 59 -27.80 -24.65 -7.08
N PHE A 60 -28.14 -23.80 -6.12
CA PHE A 60 -28.86 -24.25 -4.91
C PHE A 60 -30.32 -24.46 -5.28
N SER A 61 -30.78 -25.69 -5.22
CA SER A 61 -32.20 -26.02 -5.28
C SER A 61 -32.82 -25.93 -3.89
N VAL A 62 -33.75 -24.98 -3.72
CA VAL A 62 -34.60 -24.91 -2.55
C VAL A 62 -35.70 -25.95 -2.69
N LYS A 63 -35.77 -26.90 -1.77
CA LYS A 63 -36.88 -27.87 -1.66
C LYS A 63 -38.07 -27.17 -1.01
N GLU A 64 -39.10 -26.90 -1.78
CA GLU A 64 -40.43 -26.53 -1.25
C GLU A 64 -41.16 -27.76 -0.70
N LYS A 65 -41.78 -27.59 0.46
CA LYS A 65 -42.68 -28.54 1.08
C LYS A 65 -44.04 -28.52 0.35
N PRO A 66 -44.73 -29.65 0.22
CA PRO A 66 -46.04 -29.69 -0.44
C PRO A 66 -47.14 -29.14 0.46
N GLU A 67 -47.84 -28.10 0.01
CA GLU A 67 -49.08 -27.64 0.58
C GLU A 67 -50.28 -28.35 -0.04
N LYS A 68 -51.31 -28.55 0.81
CA LYS A 68 -52.53 -29.31 0.55
C LYS A 68 -53.41 -28.65 -0.51
N LYS A 69 -53.89 -29.47 -1.43
CA LYS A 69 -54.92 -29.11 -2.42
C LYS A 69 -56.27 -28.86 -1.75
N GLU A 70 -56.77 -27.66 -1.79
CA GLU A 70 -58.20 -27.33 -1.68
C GLU A 70 -58.78 -27.14 -3.08
N LYS A 71 -59.93 -27.77 -3.30
CA LYS A 71 -60.71 -27.74 -4.55
C LYS A 71 -61.48 -26.44 -4.64
N ILE A 72 -61.14 -25.58 -5.60
CA ILE A 72 -62.03 -24.50 -6.05
C ILE A 72 -62.43 -24.84 -7.49
N LYS A 73 -63.71 -25.21 -7.65
CA LYS A 73 -64.40 -25.33 -8.93
C LYS A 73 -64.96 -23.94 -9.29
N THR A 74 -64.90 -23.61 -10.59
CA THR A 74 -65.74 -22.60 -11.27
C THR A 74 -65.07 -21.20 -11.48
N GLU A 75 -63.93 -21.15 -12.15
CA GLU A 75 -63.55 -19.92 -12.91
C GLU A 75 -62.72 -20.21 -14.16
N THR A 76 -62.47 -21.46 -14.44
CA THR A 76 -61.53 -21.92 -15.49
C THR A 76 -62.06 -21.75 -16.91
N SER A 77 -63.37 -21.68 -17.11
CA SER A 77 -63.96 -21.60 -18.46
C SER A 77 -63.78 -20.23 -19.11
N LYS A 78 -63.92 -19.13 -18.36
CA LYS A 78 -63.73 -17.76 -18.95
C LYS A 78 -62.26 -17.41 -19.21
N LYS A 79 -61.36 -17.90 -18.38
CA LYS A 79 -59.92 -17.67 -18.58
C LYS A 79 -59.34 -18.44 -19.78
N ILE A 80 -59.83 -19.65 -20.03
CA ILE A 80 -59.41 -20.46 -21.19
C ILE A 80 -59.87 -19.80 -22.51
N THR A 81 -61.09 -19.27 -22.57
CA THR A 81 -61.60 -18.58 -23.75
C THR A 81 -60.83 -17.27 -24.01
N THR A 82 -60.44 -16.53 -22.97
CA THR A 82 -59.64 -15.32 -23.10
C THR A 82 -58.22 -15.64 -23.56
N ILE A 83 -57.60 -16.72 -23.07
CA ILE A 83 -56.25 -17.16 -23.49
C ILE A 83 -56.28 -17.61 -24.96
N ILE A 84 -57.31 -18.31 -25.41
CA ILE A 84 -57.44 -18.73 -26.80
C ILE A 84 -57.63 -17.53 -27.71
N ILE A 85 -58.39 -16.51 -27.34
CA ILE A 85 -58.58 -15.29 -28.13
C ILE A 85 -57.27 -14.48 -28.18
N VAL A 86 -56.58 -14.33 -27.05
CA VAL A 86 -55.27 -13.62 -27.01
C VAL A 86 -54.22 -14.35 -27.83
N SER A 87 -54.15 -15.68 -27.74
CA SER A 87 -53.19 -16.44 -28.59
C SER A 87 -53.54 -16.41 -30.06
N ALA A 88 -54.83 -16.38 -30.44
CA ALA A 88 -55.23 -16.19 -31.83
C ALA A 88 -54.91 -14.79 -32.37
N VAL A 89 -55.07 -13.75 -31.53
CA VAL A 89 -54.67 -12.37 -31.90
C VAL A 89 -53.14 -12.25 -32.04
N ILE A 90 -52.39 -12.87 -31.14
CA ILE A 90 -50.91 -12.90 -31.22
C ILE A 90 -50.47 -13.68 -32.48
N ALA A 91 -51.07 -14.82 -32.76
CA ALA A 91 -50.76 -15.59 -33.97
C ALA A 91 -51.10 -14.83 -35.26
N ALA A 92 -52.24 -14.10 -35.28
CA ALA A 92 -52.59 -13.23 -36.39
C ALA A 92 -51.64 -12.04 -36.52
N ALA A 93 -51.20 -11.44 -35.42
CA ALA A 93 -50.20 -10.36 -35.44
C ALA A 93 -48.83 -10.88 -35.90
N VAL A 94 -48.40 -12.06 -35.45
CA VAL A 94 -47.14 -12.70 -35.94
C VAL A 94 -47.24 -13.07 -37.41
N ALA A 95 -48.41 -13.56 -37.89
CA ALA A 95 -48.63 -13.84 -39.31
C ALA A 95 -48.61 -12.56 -40.15
N LEU A 96 -49.23 -11.46 -39.70
CA LEU A 96 -49.16 -10.16 -40.35
C LEU A 96 -47.70 -9.62 -40.37
N VAL A 97 -46.96 -9.73 -39.26
CA VAL A 97 -45.56 -9.37 -39.24
C VAL A 97 -44.74 -10.26 -40.21
N ALA A 98 -45.01 -11.57 -40.26
CA ALA A 98 -44.32 -12.47 -41.21
C ALA A 98 -44.65 -12.22 -42.70
N ILE A 99 -45.83 -11.68 -42.99
CA ILE A 99 -46.23 -11.32 -44.36
C ILE A 99 -45.68 -9.97 -44.78
N PHE A 100 -45.58 -9.02 -43.85
CA PHE A 100 -45.10 -7.66 -44.14
C PHE A 100 -43.63 -7.44 -43.79
N ALA A 101 -43.01 -8.27 -42.92
CA ALA A 101 -41.61 -8.22 -42.58
C ALA A 101 -40.65 -8.34 -43.80
N PRO A 102 -40.95 -9.16 -44.85
CA PRO A 102 -40.10 -9.19 -46.03
C PRO A 102 -40.02 -7.85 -46.81
N SER A 103 -41.04 -6.98 -46.64
CA SER A 103 -41.01 -5.64 -47.28
C SER A 103 -40.38 -4.58 -46.37
N TRP A 104 -40.37 -4.82 -45.04
CA TRP A 104 -39.71 -3.94 -44.09
C TRP A 104 -38.24 -4.32 -43.85
N PHE A 105 -37.86 -5.57 -44.11
CA PHE A 105 -36.50 -6.09 -44.09
C PHE A 105 -35.91 -6.30 -45.47
N ARG A 106 -36.41 -5.63 -46.50
CA ARG A 106 -35.53 -5.29 -47.61
C ARG A 106 -34.57 -4.24 -47.06
N SER A 107 -33.53 -4.70 -46.34
CA SER A 107 -32.30 -3.98 -46.33
C SER A 107 -31.96 -3.72 -47.79
N GLU A 108 -32.04 -2.47 -48.25
CA GLU A 108 -31.22 -2.03 -49.35
C GLU A 108 -29.87 -2.69 -49.09
N VAL A 109 -29.38 -3.46 -50.03
CA VAL A 109 -28.01 -3.94 -49.98
C VAL A 109 -27.22 -2.65 -50.05
N GLU A 110 -26.87 -2.08 -48.88
CA GLU A 110 -26.03 -0.90 -48.81
C GLU A 110 -24.79 -1.26 -49.62
N GLN A 111 -24.63 -0.60 -50.72
CA GLN A 111 -23.41 -0.73 -51.50
C GLN A 111 -22.29 -0.34 -50.53
N PRO A 112 -21.20 -1.12 -50.47
CA PRO A 112 -20.09 -0.74 -49.59
C PRO A 112 -19.71 0.71 -49.92
N PRO A 113 -19.46 1.55 -48.89
CA PRO A 113 -19.10 2.94 -49.13
C PRO A 113 -17.89 3.01 -50.05
N GLU A 114 -17.87 3.99 -50.98
CA GLU A 114 -16.71 4.27 -51.82
C GLU A 114 -15.51 4.55 -50.89
N ILE A 115 -14.33 4.00 -51.20
CA ILE A 115 -13.09 4.24 -50.48
C ILE A 115 -12.12 5.03 -51.34
N TYR A 116 -11.40 5.96 -50.74
CA TYR A 116 -10.37 6.77 -51.39
C TYR A 116 -8.98 6.22 -51.07
N ASP A 117 -7.96 6.74 -51.75
CA ASP A 117 -6.59 6.26 -51.60
C ASP A 117 -6.12 6.27 -50.13
N GLY A 118 -5.70 5.10 -49.69
CA GLY A 118 -5.24 4.83 -48.32
C GLY A 118 -6.35 4.63 -47.28
N GLU A 119 -7.63 4.74 -47.63
CA GLU A 119 -8.73 4.32 -46.78
C GLU A 119 -8.96 2.81 -46.88
N VAL A 120 -9.49 2.23 -45.83
CA VAL A 120 -9.86 0.81 -45.79
C VAL A 120 -11.25 0.62 -45.17
N LEU A 121 -11.87 -0.53 -45.45
CA LEU A 121 -13.10 -0.92 -44.78
C LEU A 121 -12.81 -1.79 -43.56
N SER A 122 -13.44 -1.46 -42.47
CA SER A 122 -13.47 -2.33 -41.29
C SER A 122 -14.21 -3.65 -41.57
N GLY A 123 -14.11 -4.61 -40.69
CA GLY A 123 -14.90 -5.85 -40.77
C GLY A 123 -16.42 -5.62 -40.79
N SER A 124 -16.90 -4.51 -40.25
CA SER A 124 -18.28 -4.04 -40.30
C SER A 124 -18.62 -3.21 -41.55
N LYS A 125 -17.73 -3.15 -42.53
CA LYS A 125 -17.84 -2.35 -43.81
C LYS A 125 -17.93 -0.84 -43.57
N ARG A 126 -17.42 -0.34 -42.48
CA ARG A 126 -17.29 1.10 -42.20
C ARG A 126 -15.91 1.59 -42.64
N VAL A 127 -15.83 2.84 -43.08
CA VAL A 127 -14.58 3.44 -43.55
C VAL A 127 -13.68 3.77 -42.36
N MET A 128 -12.40 3.46 -42.51
CA MET A 128 -11.32 3.85 -41.62
C MET A 128 -10.28 4.69 -42.37
N MET A 129 -9.64 5.62 -41.72
CA MET A 129 -8.61 6.47 -42.30
C MET A 129 -7.41 5.66 -42.84
N PHE A 130 -7.06 4.57 -42.15
CA PHE A 130 -6.05 3.57 -42.55
C PHE A 130 -6.42 2.23 -41.87
N GLU A 131 -5.66 1.17 -42.11
CA GLU A 131 -5.95 -0.15 -41.54
C GLU A 131 -5.92 -0.16 -40.03
N HIS A 132 -6.73 -1.05 -39.45
CA HIS A 132 -6.69 -1.32 -37.99
C HIS A 132 -5.32 -1.87 -37.59
N LEU A 133 -4.69 -1.23 -36.60
CA LEU A 133 -3.44 -1.66 -35.99
C LEU A 133 -3.72 -2.19 -34.58
N GLU A 134 -3.50 -3.48 -34.38
CA GLU A 134 -3.59 -4.09 -33.07
C GLU A 134 -2.36 -3.72 -32.20
N ARG A 135 -2.50 -3.81 -30.87
CA ARG A 135 -1.41 -3.54 -29.91
C ARG A 135 -0.10 -4.23 -30.29
N SER A 136 -0.15 -5.48 -30.74
CA SER A 136 1.02 -6.26 -31.17
C SER A 136 1.73 -5.70 -32.42
N GLN A 137 1.06 -4.90 -33.22
CA GLN A 137 1.60 -4.31 -34.46
C GLN A 137 2.19 -2.92 -34.24
N ILE A 138 1.93 -2.29 -33.11
CA ILE A 138 2.35 -0.91 -32.82
C ILE A 138 3.74 -0.91 -32.22
N GLN A 139 4.66 -0.11 -32.77
CA GLN A 139 5.98 0.18 -32.24
C GLN A 139 5.95 1.42 -31.33
N SER A 140 5.33 2.51 -31.82
CA SER A 140 5.23 3.75 -31.03
C SER A 140 4.00 4.56 -31.42
N ILE A 141 3.54 5.37 -30.46
CA ILE A 141 2.55 6.43 -30.61
C ILE A 141 3.17 7.71 -30.06
N GLU A 142 3.48 8.64 -30.97
CA GLU A 142 4.00 9.97 -30.63
C GLU A 142 2.80 10.92 -30.61
N VAL A 143 2.61 11.70 -29.58
CA VAL A 143 1.48 12.63 -29.41
C VAL A 143 2.01 14.03 -29.16
N HIS A 144 1.41 15.00 -29.83
CA HIS A 144 1.59 16.42 -29.64
C HIS A 144 0.23 17.08 -29.39
N ASN A 145 0.04 17.70 -28.24
CA ASN A 145 -1.20 18.36 -27.85
C ASN A 145 -0.93 19.63 -27.01
N GLU A 146 -1.97 20.26 -26.48
CA GLU A 146 -1.87 21.48 -25.69
C GLU A 146 -1.02 21.34 -24.39
N TYR A 147 -0.81 20.12 -23.91
CA TYR A 147 -0.01 19.81 -22.72
C TYR A 147 1.47 19.53 -23.05
N GLY A 148 1.81 19.38 -24.32
CA GLY A 148 3.17 19.11 -24.80
C GLY A 148 3.28 17.88 -25.68
N GLU A 149 4.45 17.26 -25.65
CA GLU A 149 4.76 16.05 -26.44
C GLU A 149 5.04 14.88 -25.52
N TYR A 150 4.53 13.70 -25.90
CA TYR A 150 4.92 12.45 -25.27
C TYR A 150 4.98 11.32 -26.29
N THR A 151 5.78 10.31 -25.98
CA THR A 151 5.91 9.12 -26.81
C THR A 151 5.64 7.88 -25.98
N CYS A 152 4.64 7.11 -26.36
CA CYS A 152 4.42 5.75 -25.89
C CYS A 152 5.08 4.79 -26.87
N TYR A 153 5.95 3.87 -26.41
CA TYR A 153 6.65 2.94 -27.28
C TYR A 153 6.73 1.54 -26.68
N TYR A 154 6.88 0.55 -27.54
CA TYR A 154 7.12 -0.83 -27.12
C TYR A 154 8.59 -1.03 -26.82
N ASN A 155 8.91 -1.39 -25.60
CA ASN A 155 10.23 -1.80 -25.18
C ASN A 155 10.38 -3.31 -25.39
N ALA A 156 11.33 -3.71 -26.26
CA ALA A 156 11.56 -5.11 -26.58
C ALA A 156 12.29 -5.89 -25.47
N GLU A 157 12.95 -5.19 -24.54
CA GLU A 157 13.67 -5.80 -23.42
C GLU A 157 12.70 -6.25 -22.32
N THR A 158 11.72 -5.40 -22.02
CA THR A 158 10.68 -5.69 -21.00
C THR A 158 9.40 -6.27 -21.62
N GLU A 159 9.35 -6.44 -22.96
CA GLU A 159 8.18 -6.89 -23.71
C GLU A 159 6.88 -6.11 -23.40
N SER A 160 7.02 -4.89 -22.92
CA SER A 160 5.92 -4.02 -22.48
C SER A 160 5.94 -2.66 -23.18
N PHE A 161 4.82 -1.93 -23.08
CA PHE A 161 4.78 -0.53 -23.47
C PHE A 161 5.19 0.34 -22.29
N CYS A 162 5.91 1.42 -22.59
CA CYS A 162 6.26 2.45 -21.63
C CYS A 162 6.20 3.84 -22.28
N PHE A 163 6.23 4.87 -21.45
CA PHE A 163 6.33 6.25 -21.92
C PHE A 163 7.79 6.70 -21.86
N LEU A 164 8.28 7.32 -22.93
CA LEU A 164 9.66 7.79 -23.05
C LEU A 164 9.99 8.79 -21.93
N GLY A 165 11.04 8.50 -21.16
CA GLY A 165 11.42 9.28 -19.98
C GLY A 165 10.57 9.00 -18.74
N LEU A 166 9.69 7.99 -18.79
CA LEU A 166 8.81 7.56 -17.71
C LEU A 166 8.72 6.02 -17.67
N GLU A 167 9.80 5.35 -18.06
CA GLU A 167 9.82 3.90 -18.27
C GLU A 167 9.44 3.11 -17.00
N GLY A 168 9.77 3.64 -15.82
CA GLY A 168 9.42 3.06 -14.52
C GLY A 168 8.04 3.45 -13.98
N ALA A 169 7.34 4.39 -14.61
CA ALA A 169 6.06 4.86 -14.10
C ALA A 169 4.91 3.93 -14.51
N PRO A 170 4.13 3.39 -13.58
CA PRO A 170 3.00 2.54 -13.91
C PRO A 170 1.91 3.36 -14.62
N TYR A 171 1.33 2.81 -15.66
CA TYR A 171 0.26 3.45 -16.42
C TYR A 171 -1.12 2.86 -16.09
N ASN A 172 -2.17 3.65 -16.35
CA ASN A 172 -3.54 3.21 -16.22
C ASN A 172 -3.92 2.32 -17.42
N GLU A 173 -4.06 1.02 -17.20
CA GLU A 173 -4.31 0.02 -18.24
C GLU A 173 -5.60 0.30 -19.05
N GLU A 174 -6.64 0.83 -18.41
CA GLU A 174 -7.88 1.17 -19.11
C GLU A 174 -7.67 2.35 -20.07
N LEU A 175 -7.08 3.44 -19.61
CA LEU A 175 -6.80 4.61 -20.41
C LEU A 175 -5.74 4.30 -21.49
N PHE A 176 -4.75 3.47 -21.15
CA PHE A 176 -3.78 2.99 -22.12
C PHE A 176 -4.42 2.17 -23.24
N SER A 177 -5.33 1.25 -22.90
CA SER A 177 -6.08 0.49 -23.90
C SER A 177 -6.95 1.40 -24.78
N GLN A 178 -7.54 2.44 -24.19
CA GLN A 178 -8.28 3.46 -24.94
C GLN A 178 -7.35 4.26 -25.86
N LEU A 179 -6.12 4.60 -25.44
CA LEU A 179 -5.12 5.26 -26.28
C LEU A 179 -4.76 4.41 -27.51
N ILE A 180 -4.51 3.11 -27.31
CA ILE A 180 -4.24 2.16 -28.40
C ILE A 180 -5.41 2.12 -29.39
N VAL A 181 -6.65 2.02 -28.89
CA VAL A 181 -7.85 2.01 -29.75
C VAL A 181 -8.03 3.34 -30.46
N ALA A 182 -7.88 4.47 -29.75
CA ALA A 182 -8.04 5.80 -30.33
C ALA A 182 -7.04 6.08 -31.47
N SER A 183 -5.81 5.59 -31.34
CA SER A 183 -4.75 5.78 -32.34
C SER A 183 -4.73 4.71 -33.41
N GLY A 184 -4.99 3.44 -33.08
CA GLY A 184 -4.83 2.28 -33.96
C GLY A 184 -6.09 1.83 -34.67
N PHE A 185 -7.29 2.30 -34.27
CA PHE A 185 -8.58 1.97 -34.91
C PHE A 185 -9.31 3.23 -35.37
N PRO A 186 -8.83 3.92 -36.44
CA PRO A 186 -9.29 5.24 -36.87
C PRO A 186 -10.60 5.19 -37.63
N LEU A 187 -11.67 4.75 -36.98
CA LEU A 187 -13.02 4.65 -37.56
C LEU A 187 -13.63 6.03 -37.71
N ILE A 188 -14.20 6.33 -38.85
CA ILE A 188 -14.83 7.62 -39.16
C ILE A 188 -16.35 7.51 -39.22
N SER A 189 -17.04 8.58 -38.82
CA SER A 189 -18.49 8.74 -38.95
C SER A 189 -18.85 9.45 -40.27
N ASP A 190 -18.00 10.37 -40.73
CA ASP A 190 -18.21 11.17 -41.92
C ASP A 190 -16.89 11.69 -42.48
N ARG A 191 -16.90 12.24 -43.69
CA ARG A 191 -15.75 12.87 -44.34
C ARG A 191 -16.17 13.92 -45.37
N PHE A 192 -15.30 14.90 -45.56
CA PHE A 192 -15.49 16.00 -46.53
C PHE A 192 -14.36 15.99 -47.57
N LEU A 193 -14.73 15.78 -48.84
CA LEU A 193 -13.77 15.64 -49.91
C LEU A 193 -13.34 17.01 -50.51
N PRO A 194 -12.14 17.11 -51.12
CA PRO A 194 -11.72 18.29 -51.85
C PRO A 194 -12.68 18.64 -52.97
N GLY A 195 -12.99 19.93 -53.13
CA GLY A 195 -13.83 20.42 -54.22
C GLY A 195 -15.34 20.26 -54.03
N GLU A 196 -15.79 19.64 -52.95
CA GLU A 196 -17.19 19.64 -52.54
C GLU A 196 -17.52 20.93 -51.75
N GLU A 197 -18.79 21.12 -51.33
CA GLU A 197 -19.22 22.23 -50.48
C GLU A 197 -18.71 22.03 -49.05
N ARG A 198 -17.39 21.99 -48.86
CA ARG A 198 -16.77 21.95 -47.51
C ARG A 198 -16.28 23.33 -47.10
N ALA A 199 -16.23 23.54 -45.83
CA ALA A 199 -15.64 24.74 -45.22
C ALA A 199 -14.11 24.79 -45.46
N GLU A 200 -13.51 25.96 -45.26
CA GLU A 200 -12.06 26.10 -45.27
C GLU A 200 -11.43 25.32 -44.12
N LEU A 201 -10.21 24.79 -44.31
CA LEU A 201 -9.54 23.97 -43.29
C LEU A 201 -9.46 24.61 -41.92
N SER A 202 -9.31 25.92 -41.85
CA SER A 202 -9.27 26.68 -40.58
C SER A 202 -10.59 26.66 -39.79
N GLU A 203 -11.73 26.46 -40.48
CA GLU A 203 -13.01 26.27 -39.76
C GLU A 203 -13.05 24.96 -39.00
N TYR A 204 -12.32 23.94 -39.46
CA TYR A 204 -12.13 22.66 -38.81
C TYR A 204 -10.96 22.66 -37.80
N GLY A 205 -10.18 23.78 -37.70
CA GLY A 205 -8.96 23.83 -36.89
C GLY A 205 -7.80 23.03 -37.51
N LEU A 206 -7.78 22.89 -38.82
CA LEU A 206 -6.80 22.12 -39.60
C LEU A 206 -6.06 22.99 -40.62
N GLY A 207 -6.23 24.31 -40.56
CA GLY A 207 -5.54 25.26 -41.43
C GLY A 207 -4.04 25.34 -41.10
N PRO A 208 -3.25 25.93 -42.03
CA PRO A 208 -1.79 26.00 -41.87
C PRO A 208 -1.34 26.86 -40.68
N ASP A 209 -2.20 27.75 -40.18
CA ASP A 209 -1.91 28.66 -39.06
C ASP A 209 -2.58 28.20 -37.73
N ASP A 210 -3.29 27.06 -37.72
CA ASP A 210 -4.08 26.61 -36.59
C ASP A 210 -3.27 25.82 -35.52
N ASP A 211 -2.05 25.35 -35.86
CA ASP A 211 -1.21 24.52 -34.99
C ASP A 211 -2.00 23.36 -34.35
N PRO A 212 -2.63 22.46 -35.14
CA PRO A 212 -3.48 21.42 -34.63
C PRO A 212 -2.67 20.38 -33.81
N ALA A 213 -3.29 19.80 -32.77
CA ALA A 213 -2.76 18.60 -32.15
C ALA A 213 -2.54 17.50 -33.19
N TYR A 214 -1.61 16.60 -32.94
CA TYR A 214 -1.42 15.45 -33.86
C TYR A 214 -0.91 14.23 -33.08
N TYR A 215 -1.11 13.06 -33.66
CA TYR A 215 -0.38 11.87 -33.29
C TYR A 215 0.27 11.19 -34.47
N ILE A 216 1.34 10.45 -34.18
CA ILE A 216 2.03 9.63 -35.16
C ILE A 216 2.05 8.21 -34.63
N ILE A 217 1.48 7.28 -35.36
CA ILE A 217 1.54 5.86 -35.06
C ILE A 217 2.50 5.16 -36.03
N THR A 218 3.43 4.39 -35.48
CA THR A 218 4.45 3.65 -36.23
C THR A 218 4.31 2.16 -35.94
N THR A 219 4.33 1.34 -37.00
CA THR A 219 4.23 -0.12 -36.85
C THR A 219 5.58 -0.75 -36.50
N ARG A 220 5.53 -1.91 -35.84
CA ARG A 220 6.73 -2.73 -35.58
C ARG A 220 7.35 -3.19 -36.90
N PRO A 221 8.68 -3.24 -37.00
CA PRO A 221 9.36 -3.78 -38.14
C PRO A 221 9.07 -5.29 -38.27
N VAL A 222 8.59 -5.72 -39.42
CA VAL A 222 8.40 -7.13 -39.78
C VAL A 222 9.35 -7.47 -40.90
N GLU A 223 10.00 -8.62 -40.86
CA GLU A 223 10.95 -9.04 -41.89
C GLU A 223 10.26 -9.11 -43.27
N GLY A 224 10.76 -8.30 -44.20
CA GLY A 224 10.23 -8.23 -45.55
C GLY A 224 9.07 -7.25 -45.77
N GLU A 225 8.64 -6.53 -44.74
CA GLU A 225 7.64 -5.48 -44.81
C GLU A 225 8.25 -4.11 -44.51
N GLU A 226 7.73 -3.06 -45.15
CA GLU A 226 8.11 -1.68 -44.82
C GLU A 226 7.38 -1.25 -43.52
N THR A 227 8.10 -0.57 -42.62
CA THR A 227 7.50 0.08 -41.45
C THR A 227 6.53 1.16 -41.91
N ARG A 228 5.29 1.07 -41.49
CA ARG A 228 4.24 2.03 -41.82
C ARG A 228 4.18 3.10 -40.73
N ARG A 229 3.94 4.33 -41.16
CA ARG A 229 3.85 5.50 -40.29
C ARG A 229 2.69 6.37 -40.74
N TYR A 230 1.76 6.64 -39.85
CA TYR A 230 0.62 7.51 -40.08
C TYR A 230 0.68 8.70 -39.12
N LYS A 231 0.66 9.92 -39.68
CA LYS A 231 0.50 11.15 -38.91
C LYS A 231 -0.92 11.68 -39.15
N VAL A 232 -1.63 11.88 -38.03
CA VAL A 232 -3.01 12.36 -38.02
C VAL A 232 -3.09 13.66 -37.26
N PHE A 233 -3.51 14.72 -37.94
CA PHE A 233 -3.81 16.01 -37.32
C PHE A 233 -5.21 15.97 -36.74
N ILE A 234 -5.37 16.56 -35.57
CA ILE A 234 -6.61 16.63 -34.78
C ILE A 234 -6.99 18.11 -34.67
N GLY A 235 -8.08 18.49 -35.30
CA GLY A 235 -8.60 19.84 -35.24
C GLY A 235 -9.65 20.05 -34.15
N LYS A 236 -10.62 20.89 -34.43
CA LYS A 236 -11.69 21.25 -33.48
C LYS A 236 -12.66 20.09 -33.25
N PRO A 237 -13.35 20.06 -32.10
CA PRO A 237 -14.47 19.14 -31.89
C PRO A 237 -15.61 19.45 -32.90
N SER A 238 -16.37 18.42 -33.25
CA SER A 238 -17.61 18.57 -34.04
C SER A 238 -18.67 19.31 -33.22
N LEU A 239 -19.76 19.71 -33.88
CA LEU A 239 -20.88 20.41 -33.21
C LEU A 239 -21.51 19.61 -32.06
N THR A 240 -21.32 18.30 -32.02
CA THR A 240 -21.81 17.43 -30.93
C THR A 240 -20.81 17.26 -29.80
N GLU A 241 -19.60 17.82 -29.96
CA GLU A 241 -18.46 17.72 -28.99
C GLU A 241 -17.96 16.30 -28.70
N ASN A 242 -18.55 15.28 -29.33
CA ASN A 242 -18.17 13.87 -29.11
C ASN A 242 -17.17 13.38 -30.17
N TYR A 243 -17.04 14.10 -31.28
CA TYR A 243 -16.19 13.74 -32.42
C TYR A 243 -15.23 14.88 -32.72
N TYR A 244 -14.15 14.57 -33.42
CA TYR A 244 -13.15 15.57 -33.79
C TYR A 244 -12.91 15.54 -35.31
N TYR A 245 -12.69 16.72 -35.88
CA TYR A 245 -12.22 16.82 -37.27
C TYR A 245 -10.75 16.44 -37.31
N CYS A 246 -10.38 15.56 -38.25
CA CYS A 246 -9.04 15.04 -38.39
C CYS A 246 -8.62 15.05 -39.87
N MET A 247 -7.30 15.03 -40.09
CA MET A 247 -6.71 14.93 -41.43
C MET A 247 -5.46 14.06 -41.37
N VAL A 248 -5.32 13.12 -42.29
CA VAL A 248 -4.10 12.34 -42.41
C VAL A 248 -3.07 13.12 -43.25
N GLU A 249 -1.82 13.13 -42.80
CA GLU A 249 -0.73 13.79 -43.53
C GLU A 249 -0.68 13.33 -45.00
N GLY A 250 -0.59 14.30 -45.91
CA GLY A 250 -0.54 14.04 -47.35
C GLY A 250 -1.88 13.78 -48.03
N ARG A 251 -3.01 13.84 -47.30
CA ARG A 251 -4.36 13.72 -47.85
C ARG A 251 -5.15 15.00 -47.64
N ASP A 252 -5.86 15.45 -48.65
CA ASP A 252 -6.73 16.62 -48.57
C ASP A 252 -8.20 16.19 -48.31
N ILE A 253 -8.42 15.36 -47.28
CA ILE A 253 -9.72 14.87 -46.86
C ILE A 253 -9.87 15.21 -45.39
N VAL A 254 -10.95 15.90 -45.02
CA VAL A 254 -11.30 16.14 -43.62
C VAL A 254 -12.20 15.02 -43.14
N TYR A 255 -11.77 14.28 -42.15
CA TYR A 255 -12.50 13.19 -41.54
C TYR A 255 -13.18 13.65 -40.24
N VAL A 256 -14.28 13.01 -39.89
CA VAL A 256 -14.89 13.10 -38.58
C VAL A 256 -14.59 11.79 -37.84
N LEU A 257 -13.63 11.83 -36.91
CA LEU A 257 -13.20 10.67 -36.15
C LEU A 257 -14.26 10.31 -35.11
N GLU A 258 -14.67 9.05 -35.08
CA GLU A 258 -15.77 8.58 -34.23
C GLU A 258 -15.36 8.31 -32.78
N GLN A 259 -14.09 7.99 -32.52
CA GLN A 259 -13.62 7.67 -31.18
C GLN A 259 -13.50 8.91 -30.30
N SER A 260 -13.75 8.70 -28.99
CA SER A 260 -13.42 9.68 -27.99
C SER A 260 -11.90 9.72 -27.77
N ILE A 261 -11.29 10.88 -28.03
CA ILE A 261 -9.85 11.10 -27.91
C ILE A 261 -9.50 12.12 -26.82
N LYS A 262 -10.53 12.67 -26.15
CA LYS A 262 -10.35 13.73 -25.16
C LYS A 262 -9.58 13.26 -23.91
N THR A 263 -9.80 12.02 -23.49
CA THR A 263 -9.17 11.41 -22.31
C THR A 263 -7.88 10.68 -22.63
N THR A 264 -7.43 10.70 -23.87
CA THR A 264 -6.24 9.99 -24.37
C THR A 264 -5.35 10.92 -25.19
N LEU A 265 -5.51 10.96 -26.51
CA LEU A 265 -4.64 11.74 -27.41
C LEU A 265 -4.63 13.26 -27.13
N LEU A 266 -5.71 13.82 -26.56
CA LEU A 266 -5.81 15.23 -26.18
C LEU A 266 -5.64 15.46 -24.67
N ALA A 267 -5.27 14.44 -23.90
CA ALA A 267 -5.06 14.54 -22.48
C ALA A 267 -3.58 14.78 -22.15
N ASP A 268 -3.32 15.29 -20.94
CA ASP A 268 -1.98 15.30 -20.36
C ASP A 268 -1.52 13.85 -20.12
N VAL A 269 -0.27 13.53 -20.47
CA VAL A 269 0.33 12.21 -20.23
C VAL A 269 0.21 11.78 -18.77
N LYS A 270 0.25 12.71 -17.84
CA LYS A 270 0.08 12.45 -16.40
C LYS A 270 -1.25 11.74 -16.09
N SER A 271 -2.31 12.02 -16.84
CA SER A 271 -3.60 11.37 -16.67
C SER A 271 -3.63 9.91 -17.14
N LEU A 272 -2.67 9.51 -17.97
CA LEU A 272 -2.49 8.15 -18.44
C LEU A 272 -1.68 7.27 -17.46
N LEU A 273 -1.05 7.88 -16.47
CA LEU A 273 -0.25 7.20 -15.45
C LEU A 273 -1.09 6.91 -14.22
N THR A 274 -0.72 5.88 -13.49
CA THR A 274 -1.30 5.57 -12.18
C THR A 274 -0.42 6.20 -11.10
N PRO A 275 -0.94 7.08 -10.24
CA PRO A 275 -0.14 7.75 -9.22
C PRO A 275 0.14 6.82 -8.03
N ILE A 276 0.88 5.73 -8.25
CA ILE A 276 1.37 4.83 -7.19
C ILE A 276 2.56 5.51 -6.51
N MET A 277 2.54 5.57 -5.17
CA MET A 277 3.56 6.29 -4.40
C MET A 277 4.51 5.34 -3.66
N THR A 278 4.13 4.08 -3.47
CA THR A 278 4.91 3.08 -2.75
C THR A 278 4.88 1.74 -3.49
N TYR A 279 5.86 0.87 -3.22
CA TYR A 279 5.92 -0.45 -3.85
C TYR A 279 4.59 -1.21 -3.70
N PRO A 280 3.99 -1.71 -4.79
CA PRO A 280 2.74 -2.43 -4.74
C PRO A 280 2.93 -3.82 -4.11
N ILE A 281 2.11 -4.12 -3.10
CA ILE A 281 2.10 -5.41 -2.40
C ILE A 281 0.69 -6.00 -2.54
N GLU A 282 0.56 -7.09 -3.27
CA GLU A 282 -0.75 -7.65 -3.65
C GLU A 282 -1.42 -8.46 -2.54
N ASP A 283 -0.65 -8.97 -1.59
CA ASP A 283 -1.14 -9.81 -0.50
C ASP A 283 -0.98 -9.15 0.88
N ASN A 284 -1.27 -9.89 1.93
CA ASN A 284 -1.11 -9.42 3.31
C ASN A 284 0.31 -9.62 3.87
N SER A 285 1.30 -9.95 3.05
CA SER A 285 2.69 -10.17 3.48
C SER A 285 3.30 -8.93 4.14
N TYR A 286 2.81 -7.74 3.81
CA TYR A 286 3.24 -6.49 4.45
C TYR A 286 3.06 -6.51 5.98
N LEU A 287 2.16 -7.33 6.52
CA LEU A 287 1.96 -7.44 7.98
C LEU A 287 3.12 -8.12 8.70
N THR A 288 3.95 -8.87 7.99
CA THR A 288 5.07 -9.64 8.55
C THR A 288 6.42 -9.32 7.89
N ASN A 289 6.41 -8.82 6.67
CA ASN A 289 7.62 -8.64 5.87
C ASN A 289 8.16 -7.20 5.86
N ILE A 290 7.48 -6.26 6.53
CA ILE A 290 8.05 -4.93 6.80
C ILE A 290 8.89 -5.02 8.05
N SER A 291 10.21 -4.93 7.90
CA SER A 291 11.15 -5.09 9.01
C SER A 291 11.35 -3.81 9.81
N GLN A 292 11.20 -2.65 9.20
CA GLN A 292 11.43 -1.35 9.81
C GLN A 292 10.50 -0.29 9.22
N ILE A 293 10.02 0.62 10.07
CA ILE A 293 9.27 1.81 9.67
C ILE A 293 9.83 2.99 10.45
N LEU A 294 10.23 4.02 9.72
CA LEU A 294 10.69 5.28 10.27
C LEU A 294 9.76 6.39 9.82
N ILE A 295 9.32 7.22 10.74
CA ILE A 295 8.56 8.43 10.47
C ILE A 295 9.32 9.60 11.05
N ALA A 296 9.73 10.53 10.19
CA ALA A 296 10.26 11.82 10.60
C ALA A 296 9.18 12.91 10.48
N ARG A 297 9.32 13.97 11.26
CA ARG A 297 8.50 15.18 11.21
C ARG A 297 9.40 16.40 11.21
N ASP A 298 9.17 17.29 10.26
CA ASP A 298 9.97 18.51 10.11
C ASP A 298 11.49 18.24 10.09
N GLY A 299 11.90 17.10 9.51
CA GLY A 299 13.28 16.65 9.40
C GLY A 299 13.85 15.95 10.65
N GLU A 300 13.08 15.80 11.72
CA GLU A 300 13.51 15.11 12.95
C GLU A 300 12.82 13.73 13.08
N LEU A 301 13.57 12.73 13.57
CA LEU A 301 13.03 11.40 13.82
C LEU A 301 11.92 11.48 14.87
N PHE A 302 10.68 11.18 14.47
CA PHE A 302 9.54 11.16 15.37
C PHE A 302 9.31 9.78 15.98
N VAL A 303 9.32 8.72 15.16
CA VAL A 303 9.14 7.35 15.64
C VAL A 303 9.88 6.35 14.76
N LEU A 304 10.56 5.40 15.39
CA LEU A 304 11.16 4.24 14.75
C LEU A 304 10.47 2.99 15.28
N ILE A 305 9.96 2.18 14.36
CA ILE A 305 9.23 0.95 14.63
C ILE A 305 9.95 -0.20 13.94
N GLN A 306 10.17 -1.28 14.66
CA GLN A 306 10.83 -2.46 14.13
C GLN A 306 9.95 -3.70 14.32
N TYR A 307 10.03 -4.60 13.35
CA TYR A 307 9.46 -5.92 13.47
C TYR A 307 10.30 -6.72 14.47
N GLN A 308 9.65 -7.33 15.46
CA GLN A 308 10.31 -8.25 16.36
C GLN A 308 10.46 -9.61 15.67
N ASP A 309 11.38 -9.68 14.74
CA ASP A 309 11.83 -10.97 14.23
C ASP A 309 12.65 -11.60 15.36
N ASP A 310 11.97 -12.32 16.20
CA ASP A 310 12.66 -13.25 17.09
C ASP A 310 13.39 -14.22 16.19
N ASP A 311 14.71 -14.17 16.24
CA ASP A 311 15.66 -15.10 15.66
C ASP A 311 14.98 -16.42 15.22
N ALA A 312 15.21 -16.91 14.02
CA ALA A 312 14.53 -18.05 13.40
C ALA A 312 14.39 -19.33 14.27
N ASN A 313 14.96 -19.30 15.47
CA ASN A 313 14.86 -20.32 16.51
C ASN A 313 13.95 -19.93 17.69
N ALA A 314 13.45 -18.72 17.76
CA ALA A 314 12.42 -18.42 18.75
C ALA A 314 11.14 -19.14 18.30
N PRO A 315 10.40 -19.78 19.22
CA PRO A 315 9.13 -20.38 18.87
C PRO A 315 8.23 -19.28 18.31
N GLY A 316 8.09 -19.31 17.03
CA GLY A 316 7.47 -18.46 16.03
C GLY A 316 6.78 -17.22 16.54
N VAL A 317 7.12 -16.13 15.95
CA VAL A 317 6.34 -14.89 15.86
C VAL A 317 4.85 -15.21 15.62
N GLU A 318 4.56 -16.31 14.95
CA GLU A 318 3.24 -16.94 14.77
C GLU A 318 2.41 -17.03 16.06
N ASN A 319 3.02 -16.97 17.23
CA ASN A 319 2.33 -17.13 18.52
C ASN A 319 2.10 -15.83 19.29
N PHE A 320 2.42 -14.66 18.76
CA PHE A 320 1.93 -13.41 19.35
C PHE A 320 0.41 -13.27 19.21
N GLY A 321 -0.26 -14.32 18.76
CA GLY A 321 -1.69 -14.34 18.50
C GLY A 321 -2.00 -13.63 17.18
N VAL A 322 -3.08 -12.88 17.13
CA VAL A 322 -3.52 -12.08 15.96
C VAL A 322 -2.69 -10.79 15.81
N THR A 323 -1.64 -10.62 16.59
CA THR A 323 -0.93 -9.34 16.74
C THR A 323 0.30 -9.28 15.86
N VAL A 324 0.41 -8.18 15.13
CA VAL A 324 1.63 -7.81 14.39
C VAL A 324 2.72 -7.55 15.44
N PRO A 325 3.84 -8.27 15.43
CA PRO A 325 4.85 -8.18 16.48
C PRO A 325 5.79 -7.00 16.27
N TYR A 326 5.25 -5.80 16.27
CA TYR A 326 6.03 -4.57 16.16
C TYR A 326 6.36 -3.97 17.51
N ILE A 327 7.53 -3.39 17.63
CA ILE A 327 8.00 -2.61 18.77
C ILE A 327 8.39 -1.21 18.30
N VAL A 328 7.99 -0.18 19.04
CA VAL A 328 8.56 1.16 18.93
C VAL A 328 9.91 1.12 19.63
N THR A 329 10.99 1.49 18.94
CA THR A 329 12.35 1.49 19.49
C THR A 329 12.88 2.90 19.75
N LYS A 330 12.29 3.91 19.10
CA LYS A 330 12.58 5.34 19.32
C LYS A 330 11.28 6.14 19.30
N PRO A 331 11.12 7.20 20.10
CA PRO A 331 12.04 7.68 21.14
C PRO A 331 11.98 6.82 22.41
N VAL A 332 11.00 5.92 22.54
CA VAL A 332 10.81 5.01 23.68
C VAL A 332 10.79 3.57 23.20
N GLU A 333 11.28 2.64 24.01
CA GLU A 333 11.19 1.20 23.70
C GLU A 333 9.93 0.62 24.33
N TYR A 334 8.92 0.31 23.46
CA TYR A 334 7.61 -0.14 23.91
C TYR A 334 6.86 -0.93 22.81
N ASP A 335 6.01 -1.87 23.22
CA ASP A 335 5.18 -2.64 22.29
C ASP A 335 4.26 -1.71 21.48
N ALA A 336 4.25 -1.86 20.16
CA ALA A 336 3.41 -1.05 19.29
C ALA A 336 1.94 -1.50 19.35
N ALA A 337 1.02 -0.53 19.23
CA ALA A 337 -0.43 -0.78 19.23
C ALA A 337 -0.85 -1.55 17.99
N THR A 338 -1.20 -2.82 18.13
CA THR A 338 -1.47 -3.75 17.04
C THR A 338 -2.53 -3.27 16.05
N GLU A 339 -3.71 -2.88 16.54
CA GLU A 339 -4.80 -2.42 15.66
C GLU A 339 -4.39 -1.17 14.89
N ARG A 340 -3.66 -0.26 15.53
CA ARG A 340 -3.18 0.96 14.90
C ARG A 340 -2.05 0.68 13.92
N MET A 341 -1.14 -0.23 14.25
CA MET A 341 -0.10 -0.66 13.32
C MET A 341 -0.70 -1.25 12.05
N THR A 342 -1.67 -2.16 12.18
CA THR A 342 -2.36 -2.72 11.02
C THR A 342 -3.03 -1.65 10.16
N ALA A 343 -3.71 -0.68 10.82
CA ALA A 343 -4.35 0.43 10.10
C ALA A 343 -3.33 1.35 9.40
N MET A 344 -2.21 1.67 10.06
CA MET A 344 -1.13 2.47 9.50
C MET A 344 -0.47 1.75 8.33
N LEU A 345 -0.11 0.47 8.49
CA LEU A 345 0.47 -0.33 7.42
C LEU A 345 -0.44 -0.36 6.19
N GLY A 346 -1.75 -0.54 6.37
CA GLY A 346 -2.71 -0.48 5.28
C GLY A 346 -2.84 0.90 4.60
N GLN A 347 -2.36 1.97 5.23
CA GLN A 347 -2.33 3.32 4.65
C GLN A 347 -1.00 3.64 3.95
N ILE A 348 0.12 3.09 4.41
CA ILE A 348 1.44 3.35 3.83
C ILE A 348 1.80 2.40 2.68
N VAL A 349 1.35 1.13 2.73
CA VAL A 349 1.54 0.21 1.61
C VAL A 349 0.48 0.45 0.54
N ASN A 350 0.83 0.25 -0.72
CA ASN A 350 -0.06 0.49 -1.85
C ASN A 350 -0.64 1.93 -1.87
N MET A 351 0.14 2.90 -1.35
CA MET A 351 -0.27 4.30 -1.35
C MET A 351 -0.47 4.78 -2.78
N THR A 352 -1.68 5.23 -3.08
CA THR A 352 -2.06 5.72 -4.41
C THR A 352 -2.59 7.13 -4.28
N GLY A 353 -2.13 8.02 -5.15
CA GLY A 353 -2.60 9.39 -5.25
C GLY A 353 -3.95 9.49 -5.96
N SER A 354 -4.57 10.66 -5.83
CA SER A 354 -5.78 11.02 -6.58
C SER A 354 -5.45 11.63 -7.95
N GLU A 355 -4.34 12.34 -8.03
CA GLU A 355 -3.88 13.06 -9.23
C GLU A 355 -2.36 13.11 -9.23
N LEU A 356 -1.74 12.74 -10.37
CA LEU A 356 -0.31 12.89 -10.59
C LEU A 356 0.00 14.32 -11.03
N LEU A 357 0.90 14.99 -10.31
CA LEU A 357 1.22 16.40 -10.55
C LEU A 357 2.53 16.59 -11.31
N GLU A 358 3.58 15.88 -10.92
CA GLU A 358 4.92 15.96 -11.50
C GLU A 358 5.55 14.58 -11.62
N TYR A 359 6.52 14.47 -12.51
CA TYR A 359 7.38 13.31 -12.70
C TYR A 359 8.81 13.77 -13.01
N SER A 360 9.81 12.89 -12.91
CA SER A 360 11.23 13.23 -13.03
C SER A 360 11.61 14.38 -12.11
N ILE A 361 11.26 14.23 -10.83
CA ILE A 361 11.39 15.30 -9.83
C ILE A 361 12.79 15.42 -9.26
N TYR A 362 13.64 14.42 -9.45
CA TYR A 362 15.03 14.39 -8.96
C TYR A 362 16.05 14.65 -10.06
N ASP A 363 17.12 15.29 -9.68
CA ASP A 363 18.38 15.30 -10.43
C ASP A 363 19.32 14.26 -9.81
N VAL A 364 19.96 13.45 -10.64
CA VAL A 364 20.95 12.47 -10.21
C VAL A 364 22.32 13.15 -10.13
N VAL A 365 22.86 13.30 -8.94
CA VAL A 365 24.13 13.96 -8.66
C VAL A 365 25.17 12.91 -8.30
N MET A 366 26.27 12.87 -9.03
CA MET A 366 27.40 12.00 -8.74
C MET A 366 28.09 12.47 -7.45
N LEU A 367 28.23 11.58 -6.48
CA LEU A 367 28.97 11.88 -5.27
C LEU A 367 30.48 11.86 -5.54
N VAL A 368 31.16 12.87 -5.01
CA VAL A 368 32.60 13.02 -5.14
C VAL A 368 33.22 13.33 -3.78
N ASP A 369 34.46 12.91 -3.58
CA ASP A 369 35.25 13.27 -2.39
C ASP A 369 35.73 14.73 -2.42
N ASP A 370 36.43 15.16 -1.38
CA ASP A 370 36.97 16.53 -1.25
C ASP A 370 37.98 16.89 -2.37
N ASP A 371 38.58 15.90 -3.05
CA ASP A 371 39.49 16.07 -4.16
C ASP A 371 38.78 16.02 -5.54
N GLY A 372 37.45 15.80 -5.56
CA GLY A 372 36.61 15.71 -6.75
C GLY A 372 36.68 14.35 -7.45
N ALA A 373 37.21 13.32 -6.78
CA ALA A 373 37.16 11.95 -7.29
C ALA A 373 35.83 11.26 -6.97
N PRO A 374 35.33 10.38 -7.85
CA PRO A 374 34.09 9.65 -7.62
C PRO A 374 34.12 8.84 -6.31
N LEU A 375 33.09 8.99 -5.47
CA LEU A 375 32.86 8.09 -4.35
C LEU A 375 32.36 6.76 -4.90
N LEU A 376 32.91 5.67 -4.36
CA LEU A 376 32.53 4.31 -4.77
C LEU A 376 31.97 3.57 -3.58
N ASP A 377 30.94 2.77 -3.83
CA ASP A 377 30.32 1.88 -2.86
C ASP A 377 31.25 0.70 -2.48
N GLU A 378 30.77 -0.20 -1.62
CA GLU A 378 31.50 -1.41 -1.20
C GLU A 378 31.83 -2.37 -2.36
N ASN A 379 31.10 -2.29 -3.47
CA ASN A 379 31.28 -3.08 -4.68
C ASN A 379 32.24 -2.41 -5.68
N GLY A 380 32.59 -1.15 -5.43
CA GLY A 380 33.44 -0.33 -6.30
C GLY A 380 32.64 0.38 -7.40
N GLU A 381 31.32 0.50 -7.26
CA GLU A 381 30.45 1.24 -8.16
C GLU A 381 30.34 2.70 -7.72
N GLN A 382 30.07 3.60 -8.68
CA GLN A 382 29.92 5.03 -8.42
C GLN A 382 28.67 5.30 -7.60
N GLU A 383 28.81 6.03 -6.50
CA GLU A 383 27.67 6.50 -5.69
C GLU A 383 27.01 7.74 -6.30
N TYR A 384 25.69 7.78 -6.24
CA TYR A 384 24.85 8.87 -6.71
C TYR A 384 23.89 9.32 -5.61
N GLU A 385 23.58 10.61 -5.61
CA GLU A 385 22.55 11.21 -4.77
C GLU A 385 21.38 11.69 -5.64
N TYR A 386 20.17 11.42 -5.21
CA TYR A 386 18.96 11.89 -5.85
C TYR A 386 18.49 13.17 -5.15
N VAL A 387 18.73 14.31 -5.76
CA VAL A 387 18.41 15.63 -5.21
C VAL A 387 17.14 16.15 -5.87
N MET A 388 16.09 16.42 -5.08
CA MET A 388 14.88 17.01 -5.64
C MET A 388 15.18 18.36 -6.28
N LYS A 389 14.65 18.60 -7.47
CA LYS A 389 14.79 19.86 -8.20
C LYS A 389 14.27 21.02 -7.36
N ALA A 390 15.05 22.09 -7.22
CA ALA A 390 14.79 23.16 -6.27
C ALA A 390 13.47 23.88 -6.49
N ASP A 391 13.07 24.09 -7.75
CA ASP A 391 11.81 24.72 -8.13
C ASP A 391 10.59 23.84 -7.78
N ILE A 392 10.74 22.52 -7.91
CA ILE A 392 9.73 21.53 -7.53
C ILE A 392 9.61 21.47 -6.00
N ALA A 393 10.75 21.40 -5.29
CA ALA A 393 10.78 21.37 -3.83
C ALA A 393 10.12 22.62 -3.23
N GLU A 394 10.39 23.82 -3.78
CA GLU A 394 9.76 25.07 -3.35
C GLU A 394 8.26 25.08 -3.67
N LYS A 395 7.87 24.69 -4.88
CA LYS A 395 6.48 24.70 -5.36
C LYS A 395 5.55 23.85 -4.49
N TYR A 396 5.99 22.67 -4.08
CA TYR A 396 5.18 21.68 -3.37
C TYR A 396 5.48 21.57 -1.87
N GLY A 397 6.44 22.39 -1.36
CA GLY A 397 6.76 22.44 0.07
C GLY A 397 7.66 21.32 0.56
N PHE A 398 8.55 20.81 -0.29
CA PHE A 398 9.53 19.77 0.04
C PHE A 398 10.93 20.30 0.37
N VAL A 399 11.11 21.63 0.47
CA VAL A 399 12.37 22.19 1.00
C VAL A 399 12.62 21.71 2.44
N THR A 400 11.56 21.58 3.21
CA THR A 400 11.51 20.89 4.49
C THR A 400 10.17 20.15 4.52
N PRO A 401 10.15 18.85 4.19
CA PRO A 401 8.94 18.05 4.24
C PRO A 401 8.34 18.04 5.65
N ALA A 402 7.02 18.11 5.75
CA ALA A 402 6.36 17.98 7.05
C ALA A 402 6.50 16.57 7.61
N TYR A 403 6.58 15.58 6.73
CA TYR A 403 6.81 14.18 7.12
C TYR A 403 7.66 13.48 6.07
N ASP A 404 8.53 12.58 6.54
CA ASP A 404 9.16 11.55 5.73
C ASP A 404 8.81 10.18 6.30
N ILE A 405 8.41 9.26 5.43
CA ILE A 405 8.09 7.89 5.78
C ILE A 405 9.03 6.98 5.02
N TYR A 406 9.83 6.26 5.76
CA TYR A 406 10.71 5.23 5.22
C TYR A 406 10.31 3.88 5.78
N TYR A 407 10.26 2.84 4.94
CA TYR A 407 10.07 1.46 5.39
C TYR A 407 10.79 0.47 4.50
N LYS A 408 11.24 -0.63 5.10
CA LYS A 408 11.88 -1.76 4.43
C LYS A 408 10.90 -2.92 4.29
N TYR A 409 10.66 -3.34 3.05
CA TYR A 409 9.83 -4.49 2.73
C TYR A 409 10.69 -5.62 2.17
N ARG A 410 10.49 -6.86 2.66
CA ARG A 410 11.15 -8.05 2.15
C ARG A 410 10.20 -8.82 1.26
N THR A 411 10.57 -9.02 0.00
CA THR A 411 9.77 -9.78 -0.96
C THR A 411 9.82 -11.29 -0.68
N ALA A 412 8.97 -12.05 -1.38
CA ALA A 412 8.97 -13.50 -1.30
C ALA A 412 10.29 -14.15 -1.79
N GLU A 413 11.01 -13.46 -2.67
CA GLU A 413 12.32 -13.85 -3.20
C GLU A 413 13.49 -13.43 -2.28
N ASP A 414 13.19 -12.93 -1.07
CA ASP A 414 14.15 -12.44 -0.08
C ASP A 414 14.88 -11.14 -0.47
N ALA A 415 14.39 -10.41 -1.48
CA ALA A 415 14.88 -9.09 -1.82
C ALA A 415 14.34 -8.04 -0.83
N VAL A 416 15.17 -7.06 -0.49
CA VAL A 416 14.76 -5.94 0.39
C VAL A 416 14.49 -4.73 -0.47
N ILE A 417 13.29 -4.17 -0.34
CA ILE A 417 12.85 -2.97 -1.04
C ILE A 417 12.74 -1.84 -0.04
N ASP A 418 13.45 -0.77 -0.32
CA ASP A 418 13.43 0.46 0.45
C ASP A 418 12.38 1.40 -0.14
N ASN A 419 11.41 1.79 0.66
CA ASN A 419 10.38 2.75 0.27
C ASN A 419 10.58 4.05 1.05
N LEU A 420 10.71 5.16 0.34
CA LEU A 420 10.75 6.49 0.92
C LEU A 420 9.71 7.38 0.22
N VAL A 421 8.87 8.02 1.01
CA VAL A 421 7.97 9.07 0.56
C VAL A 421 8.11 10.29 1.44
N SER A 422 8.23 11.46 0.80
CA SER A 422 8.21 12.75 1.47
C SER A 422 6.83 13.39 1.33
N ILE A 423 6.31 13.98 2.40
CA ILE A 423 4.93 14.47 2.48
C ILE A 423 4.95 15.93 2.92
N SER A 424 4.27 16.78 2.15
CA SER A 424 4.14 18.22 2.45
C SER A 424 3.31 18.50 3.69
N ALA A 425 3.27 19.76 4.12
CA ALA A 425 2.23 20.21 5.04
C ALA A 425 0.84 20.02 4.41
N LYS A 426 -0.17 19.79 5.28
CA LYS A 426 -1.56 19.58 4.87
C LYS A 426 -2.09 20.77 4.07
N GLN A 427 -2.73 20.49 2.96
CA GLN A 427 -3.35 21.45 2.05
C GLN A 427 -4.88 21.32 2.10
N ARG A 428 -5.59 22.29 1.52
CA ARG A 428 -7.04 22.29 1.46
C ARG A 428 -7.54 22.74 0.09
N ARG A 429 -8.43 21.94 -0.52
CA ARG A 429 -9.12 22.27 -1.77
C ARG A 429 -10.24 23.30 -1.53
N GLU A 430 -10.75 23.90 -2.59
CA GLU A 430 -11.86 24.87 -2.52
C GLU A 430 -13.16 24.27 -1.97
N ASP A 431 -13.39 22.98 -2.20
CA ASP A 431 -14.53 22.24 -1.65
C ASP A 431 -14.40 21.89 -0.17
N GLY A 432 -13.25 22.24 0.45
CA GLY A 432 -12.93 21.97 1.83
C GLY A 432 -12.25 20.64 2.10
N THR A 433 -12.04 19.79 1.11
CA THR A 433 -11.30 18.52 1.23
C THR A 433 -9.84 18.78 1.55
N GLU A 434 -9.30 18.06 2.52
CA GLU A 434 -7.89 18.16 2.92
C GLU A 434 -7.05 17.08 2.22
N PHE A 435 -5.84 17.44 1.81
CA PHE A 435 -4.92 16.55 1.10
C PHE A 435 -3.47 16.91 1.42
N TYR A 436 -2.56 16.03 1.00
CA TYR A 436 -1.12 16.25 1.02
C TYR A 436 -0.55 16.14 -0.40
N TYR A 437 0.52 16.88 -0.67
CA TYR A 437 1.42 16.51 -1.74
C TYR A 437 2.34 15.41 -1.21
N VAL A 438 2.49 14.36 -1.98
CA VAL A 438 3.36 13.23 -1.65
C VAL A 438 4.36 13.03 -2.79
N ALA A 439 5.64 13.05 -2.46
CA ALA A 439 6.72 12.73 -3.39
C ALA A 439 7.18 11.29 -3.17
N SER A 440 7.14 10.49 -4.21
CA SER A 440 7.68 9.14 -4.22
C SER A 440 9.11 9.15 -4.71
N HIS A 441 10.04 8.64 -3.88
CA HIS A 441 11.42 8.46 -4.32
C HIS A 441 11.55 7.28 -5.29
N MET A 442 10.75 6.24 -5.10
CA MET A 442 10.79 5.05 -5.94
C MET A 442 10.31 5.30 -7.37
N PHE A 443 9.25 6.10 -7.54
CA PHE A 443 8.63 6.34 -8.84
C PHE A 443 8.97 7.71 -9.43
N ASP A 444 9.83 8.49 -8.76
CA ASP A 444 10.27 9.80 -9.21
C ASP A 444 9.10 10.74 -9.57
N THR A 445 8.05 10.75 -8.71
CA THR A 445 6.77 11.42 -8.98
C THR A 445 6.23 12.18 -7.77
N ILE A 446 5.38 13.18 -8.03
CA ILE A 446 4.54 13.84 -7.02
C ILE A 446 3.07 13.65 -7.36
N ALA A 447 2.28 13.25 -6.36
CA ALA A 447 0.83 13.16 -6.47
C ALA A 447 0.11 13.82 -5.27
N THR A 448 -1.19 14.08 -5.43
CA THR A 448 -2.05 14.44 -4.30
C THR A 448 -2.58 13.18 -3.64
N VAL A 449 -2.54 13.12 -2.30
CA VAL A 449 -3.15 12.04 -1.51
C VAL A 449 -4.11 12.65 -0.50
N ASP A 450 -5.35 12.16 -0.45
CA ASP A 450 -6.35 12.69 0.48
C ASP A 450 -5.93 12.46 1.94
N ALA A 451 -6.06 13.48 2.79
CA ALA A 451 -5.60 13.43 4.18
C ALA A 451 -6.26 12.31 5.01
N ALA A 452 -7.49 11.94 4.64
CA ALA A 452 -8.18 10.82 5.28
C ALA A 452 -7.46 9.47 5.12
N ASN A 453 -6.69 9.31 4.02
CA ASN A 453 -5.91 8.10 3.74
C ASN A 453 -4.57 8.05 4.51
N LEU A 454 -4.17 9.13 5.16
CA LEU A 454 -2.93 9.26 5.92
C LEU A 454 -3.20 9.77 7.34
N SER A 455 -4.28 9.30 7.95
CA SER A 455 -4.74 9.78 9.27
C SER A 455 -3.73 9.56 10.40
N PHE A 456 -2.83 8.60 10.27
CA PHE A 456 -1.76 8.31 11.25
C PHE A 456 -0.71 9.42 11.33
N LEU A 457 -0.58 10.28 10.34
CA LEU A 457 0.34 11.42 10.39
C LEU A 457 0.01 12.41 11.52
N GLU A 458 -1.24 12.44 11.97
CA GLU A 458 -1.68 13.29 13.09
C GLU A 458 -1.58 12.60 14.46
N TRP A 459 -1.19 11.33 14.50
CA TRP A 459 -1.09 10.62 15.76
C TRP A 459 0.02 11.18 16.63
N GLN A 460 -0.24 11.24 17.92
CA GLN A 460 0.78 11.51 18.92
C GLN A 460 1.56 10.21 19.20
N LEU A 461 2.77 10.32 19.77
CA LEU A 461 3.59 9.15 20.08
C LEU A 461 2.81 8.07 20.86
N LYS A 462 1.98 8.46 21.83
CA LYS A 462 1.14 7.55 22.60
C LYS A 462 0.17 6.71 21.77
N ASP A 463 -0.17 7.17 20.56
CA ASP A 463 -1.10 6.47 19.69
C ASP A 463 -0.45 5.30 18.94
N TYR A 464 0.87 5.31 18.82
CA TYR A 464 1.65 4.19 18.26
C TYR A 464 1.89 3.07 19.26
N LEU A 465 1.70 3.33 20.54
CA LEU A 465 2.06 2.41 21.62
C LEU A 465 0.85 1.61 22.09
N ASP A 466 1.06 0.34 22.43
CA ASP A 466 0.01 -0.51 22.99
C ASP A 466 -0.42 0.00 24.37
N LYS A 467 -1.70 -0.11 24.71
CA LYS A 467 -2.19 0.34 26.03
C LYS A 467 -1.71 -0.54 27.17
N PRO A 468 -1.81 -1.88 27.09
CA PRO A 468 -1.19 -2.75 28.08
C PRO A 468 0.31 -2.50 28.15
N ILE A 469 0.85 -2.46 29.36
CA ILE A 469 2.31 -2.38 29.53
C ILE A 469 3.01 -3.67 29.08
N PHE A 470 2.24 -4.74 28.94
CA PHE A 470 2.70 -6.07 28.61
C PHE A 470 1.59 -6.84 27.90
N SER A 471 1.84 -7.34 26.70
CA SER A 471 0.84 -8.01 25.84
C SER A 471 1.30 -9.38 25.30
N VAL A 472 2.34 -9.98 25.91
CA VAL A 472 2.94 -11.21 25.42
C VAL A 472 2.12 -12.45 25.80
N ASN A 473 2.03 -13.43 24.89
CA ASN A 473 1.44 -14.73 25.19
C ASN A 473 2.24 -15.46 26.27
N ILE A 474 1.54 -16.06 27.25
CA ILE A 474 2.15 -16.78 28.36
C ILE A 474 3.09 -17.91 27.91
N ASP A 475 2.82 -18.52 26.76
CA ASP A 475 3.62 -19.61 26.21
C ASP A 475 5.03 -19.19 25.75
N LYS A 476 5.27 -17.88 25.61
CA LYS A 476 6.59 -17.28 25.34
C LYS A 476 7.40 -17.00 26.59
N VAL A 477 6.74 -16.98 27.74
CA VAL A 477 7.35 -16.61 29.02
C VAL A 477 7.97 -17.84 29.67
N SER A 478 9.20 -17.71 30.14
CA SER A 478 9.92 -18.73 30.92
C SER A 478 9.97 -18.42 32.42
N ARG A 479 9.88 -17.14 32.80
CA ARG A 479 9.95 -16.74 34.21
C ARG A 479 9.27 -15.39 34.44
N ILE A 480 8.63 -15.24 35.61
CA ILE A 480 8.07 -13.96 36.10
C ILE A 480 8.51 -13.76 37.52
N LYS A 481 9.21 -12.65 37.82
CA LYS A 481 9.55 -12.25 39.17
C LYS A 481 8.84 -10.97 39.56
N LEU A 482 8.32 -10.93 40.76
CA LEU A 482 7.82 -9.73 41.43
C LEU A 482 8.72 -9.46 42.66
N ILE A 483 9.34 -8.29 42.69
CA ILE A 483 10.28 -7.89 43.74
C ILE A 483 9.75 -6.59 44.37
N SER A 484 9.34 -6.65 45.60
CA SER A 484 8.91 -5.49 46.39
C SER A 484 9.54 -5.49 47.78
N ASP A 485 9.47 -4.37 48.48
CA ASP A 485 10.02 -4.26 49.85
C ASP A 485 9.42 -5.25 50.84
N THR A 486 8.21 -5.73 50.59
CA THR A 486 7.47 -6.57 51.55
C THR A 486 7.39 -8.03 51.15
N LYS A 487 7.34 -8.33 49.86
CA LYS A 487 7.13 -9.69 49.32
C LYS A 487 7.77 -9.86 47.97
N ASN A 488 8.41 -11.00 47.76
CA ASN A 488 8.98 -11.41 46.49
C ASN A 488 8.30 -12.69 46.02
N TYR A 489 8.02 -12.76 44.75
CA TYR A 489 7.49 -13.95 44.07
C TYR A 489 8.36 -14.27 42.86
N ASP A 490 8.54 -15.55 42.60
CA ASP A 490 9.39 -16.02 41.52
C ASP A 490 8.76 -17.26 40.87
N PHE A 491 8.15 -17.08 39.70
CA PHE A 491 7.44 -18.12 38.96
C PHE A 491 8.27 -18.61 37.78
N GLU A 492 8.67 -19.86 37.81
CA GLU A 492 9.29 -20.55 36.66
C GLU A 492 8.21 -21.25 35.84
N LEU A 493 8.19 -21.00 34.51
CA LEU A 493 7.21 -21.55 33.60
C LEU A 493 7.86 -22.59 32.67
N THR A 494 7.25 -23.76 32.58
CA THR A 494 7.66 -24.85 31.67
C THR A 494 6.45 -25.41 30.95
N GLY A 495 6.67 -26.03 29.77
CA GLY A 495 5.57 -26.48 28.91
C GLY A 495 4.83 -25.30 28.27
N THR A 496 3.85 -25.60 27.42
CA THR A 496 3.01 -24.64 26.71
C THR A 496 1.58 -25.16 26.61
N GLY A 497 0.62 -24.32 26.25
CA GLY A 497 -0.76 -24.74 26.07
C GLY A 497 -1.31 -25.44 27.32
N ASP A 498 -1.89 -26.63 27.14
CA ASP A 498 -2.47 -27.42 28.25
C ASP A 498 -1.40 -28.04 29.15
N ASP A 499 -0.16 -28.21 28.67
CA ASP A 499 0.98 -28.74 29.42
C ASP A 499 1.75 -27.67 30.21
N LEU A 500 1.26 -26.42 30.23
CA LEU A 500 1.88 -25.33 30.96
C LEU A 500 1.90 -25.65 32.47
N VAL A 501 3.08 -25.49 33.07
CA VAL A 501 3.30 -25.61 34.51
C VAL A 501 4.00 -24.35 34.99
N ALA A 502 3.46 -23.71 36.03
CA ALA A 502 4.09 -22.61 36.75
C ALA A 502 4.50 -23.04 38.14
N VAL A 503 5.75 -22.82 38.49
CA VAL A 503 6.30 -23.17 39.82
C VAL A 503 6.79 -21.91 40.50
N GLU A 504 6.18 -21.56 41.61
CA GLU A 504 6.69 -20.52 42.50
C GLU A 504 7.85 -21.07 43.36
N THR A 505 8.99 -20.39 43.38
CA THR A 505 10.25 -20.88 43.98
C THR A 505 10.76 -20.03 45.13
N ALA A 506 10.30 -18.78 45.30
CA ALA A 506 10.77 -17.90 46.36
C ALA A 506 10.14 -18.21 47.73
N ASN A 507 8.90 -18.75 47.77
CA ASN A 507 8.12 -18.96 48.98
C ASN A 507 7.81 -20.44 49.26
N GLY A 508 8.69 -21.36 48.88
CA GLY A 508 8.58 -22.76 49.28
C GLY A 508 8.17 -23.76 48.20
N ARG A 509 8.28 -23.39 46.92
CA ARG A 509 8.06 -24.23 45.77
C ARG A 509 6.63 -24.78 45.61
N THR A 510 5.73 -23.91 45.26
CA THR A 510 4.33 -24.22 44.92
C THR A 510 4.15 -24.37 43.41
N ALA A 511 3.54 -25.48 42.97
CA ALA A 511 3.33 -25.76 41.54
C ALA A 511 1.85 -25.62 41.16
N PHE A 512 1.58 -24.92 40.05
CA PHE A 512 0.27 -24.81 39.43
C PHE A 512 0.31 -25.54 38.10
N LYS A 513 -0.48 -26.63 37.97
CA LYS A 513 -0.50 -27.49 36.75
C LYS A 513 -1.82 -28.24 36.66
N GLY A 514 -2.18 -28.65 35.43
CA GLY A 514 -3.38 -29.43 35.15
C GLY A 514 -4.70 -28.70 35.50
N ASP A 515 -5.80 -29.44 35.54
CA ASP A 515 -7.14 -28.92 35.83
C ASP A 515 -7.40 -28.97 37.37
N ASP A 516 -8.14 -27.99 37.86
CA ASP A 516 -8.58 -27.91 39.29
C ASP A 516 -9.33 -29.17 39.77
N LYS A 517 -9.98 -29.91 38.86
CA LYS A 517 -10.68 -31.18 39.17
C LYS A 517 -9.73 -32.26 39.63
N ASP A 518 -8.49 -32.25 39.11
CA ASP A 518 -7.50 -33.29 39.33
C ASP A 518 -6.57 -32.94 40.49
N VAL A 519 -6.29 -31.66 40.70
CA VAL A 519 -5.28 -31.18 41.67
C VAL A 519 -5.85 -30.43 42.87
N GLY A 520 -7.15 -30.10 42.83
CA GLY A 520 -7.85 -29.35 43.87
C GLY A 520 -8.20 -27.92 43.47
N LYS A 521 -9.19 -27.34 44.11
CA LYS A 521 -9.73 -26.01 43.76
C LYS A 521 -8.62 -24.96 43.85
N ASN A 522 -8.46 -24.19 42.76
CA ASN A 522 -7.46 -23.14 42.57
C ASN A 522 -5.99 -23.61 42.58
N HIS A 523 -5.72 -24.92 42.56
CA HIS A 523 -4.37 -25.48 42.44
C HIS A 523 -3.94 -25.67 40.99
N GLY A 524 -4.88 -25.65 40.06
CA GLY A 524 -4.64 -25.84 38.62
C GLY A 524 -4.01 -24.63 37.96
N ILE A 525 -3.49 -24.84 36.75
CA ILE A 525 -2.85 -23.82 35.90
C ILE A 525 -3.81 -22.68 35.55
N ARG A 526 -5.12 -22.93 35.56
CA ARG A 526 -6.14 -21.94 35.27
C ARG A 526 -6.11 -20.74 36.22
N ASN A 527 -5.84 -20.97 37.52
CA ASN A 527 -5.74 -19.88 38.49
C ASN A 527 -4.47 -19.04 38.26
N PHE A 528 -3.36 -19.69 37.89
CA PHE A 528 -2.15 -18.98 37.46
C PHE A 528 -2.37 -18.14 36.20
N ARG A 529 -3.08 -18.66 35.20
CA ARG A 529 -3.45 -17.90 33.97
C ARG A 529 -4.25 -16.64 34.31
N LYS A 530 -5.12 -16.70 35.33
CA LYS A 530 -5.84 -15.50 35.80
C LYS A 530 -4.90 -14.48 36.41
N PHE A 531 -3.91 -14.92 37.21
CA PHE A 531 -2.87 -14.02 37.70
C PHE A 531 -2.08 -13.39 36.56
N TYR A 532 -1.74 -14.17 35.53
CA TYR A 532 -1.10 -13.64 34.34
C TYR A 532 -1.97 -12.60 33.62
N GLN A 533 -3.29 -12.80 33.56
CA GLN A 533 -4.23 -11.81 33.03
C GLN A 533 -4.24 -10.51 33.85
N THR A 534 -3.99 -10.56 35.17
CA THR A 534 -3.82 -9.33 35.99
C THR A 534 -2.59 -8.54 35.51
N LEU A 535 -1.49 -9.20 35.16
CA LEU A 535 -0.32 -8.54 34.57
C LEU A 535 -0.66 -7.89 33.24
N LEU A 536 -1.36 -8.61 32.35
CA LEU A 536 -1.80 -8.10 31.05
C LEU A 536 -2.79 -6.93 31.16
N SER A 537 -3.52 -6.80 32.27
CA SER A 537 -4.52 -5.74 32.49
C SER A 537 -3.94 -4.41 33.00
N ILE A 538 -2.64 -4.35 33.26
CA ILE A 538 -1.98 -3.09 33.63
C ILE A 538 -1.80 -2.26 32.36
N ASN A 539 -2.49 -1.12 32.29
CA ASN A 539 -2.44 -0.21 31.18
C ASN A 539 -1.63 1.04 31.52
N ARG A 540 -0.84 1.52 30.57
CA ARG A 540 -0.32 2.87 30.62
C ARG A 540 -1.47 3.87 30.46
N GLU A 541 -1.40 5.00 31.13
CA GLU A 541 -2.41 6.05 31.01
C GLU A 541 -1.98 7.18 30.08
N ASP A 542 -0.84 7.80 30.39
CA ASP A 542 -0.30 8.89 29.58
C ASP A 542 1.20 9.07 29.84
N PHE A 543 1.84 9.92 29.03
CA PHE A 543 3.21 10.36 29.27
C PHE A 543 3.30 11.25 30.51
N THR A 544 4.43 11.21 31.20
CA THR A 544 4.78 12.11 32.28
C THR A 544 6.28 12.33 32.28
N GLU A 545 6.70 13.48 32.79
CA GLU A 545 8.11 13.71 33.04
C GLU A 545 8.61 12.76 34.14
N GLU A 546 9.84 12.30 34.00
CA GLU A 546 10.47 11.47 35.00
C GLU A 546 10.60 12.26 36.31
N PRO A 547 10.03 11.77 37.44
CA PRO A 547 10.17 12.45 38.72
C PRO A 547 11.61 12.40 39.21
N ASP A 548 12.05 13.43 39.94
CA ASP A 548 13.38 13.48 40.51
C ASP A 548 13.69 12.22 41.35
N GLU A 549 14.91 11.71 41.29
CA GLU A 549 15.33 10.49 41.98
C GLU A 549 15.06 10.56 43.50
N SER A 550 15.15 11.77 44.07
CA SER A 550 14.90 12.00 45.51
C SER A 550 13.43 11.90 45.90
N GLU A 551 12.50 12.00 44.91
CA GLU A 551 11.05 12.01 45.15
C GLU A 551 10.39 10.67 44.79
N ARG A 552 11.11 9.76 44.15
CA ARG A 552 10.57 8.48 43.71
C ARG A 552 11.03 7.33 44.63
N ALA A 553 10.06 6.62 45.23
CA ALA A 553 10.32 5.38 45.90
C ALA A 553 9.93 4.20 44.98
N LEU A 554 10.83 3.24 44.83
CA LEU A 554 10.55 2.01 44.09
C LEU A 554 9.51 1.19 44.87
N LEU A 555 8.40 0.84 44.24
CA LEU A 555 7.30 0.09 44.84
C LEU A 555 7.33 -1.39 44.42
N LEU A 556 7.62 -1.64 43.16
CA LEU A 556 7.62 -2.98 42.56
C LEU A 556 8.56 -3.02 41.38
N THR A 557 9.33 -4.11 41.25
CA THR A 557 10.00 -4.51 40.03
C THR A 557 9.34 -5.80 39.55
N VAL A 558 9.01 -5.84 38.26
CA VAL A 558 8.53 -7.03 37.55
C VAL A 558 9.56 -7.40 36.48
N GLU A 559 10.21 -8.56 36.65
CA GLU A 559 11.11 -9.10 35.61
C GLU A 559 10.38 -10.21 34.87
N VAL A 560 10.29 -10.10 33.56
CA VAL A 560 9.72 -11.13 32.68
C VAL A 560 10.82 -11.67 31.78
N SER A 561 11.19 -12.93 31.98
CA SER A 561 12.15 -13.61 31.08
C SER A 561 11.40 -14.43 30.05
N PHE A 562 11.85 -14.34 28.81
CA PHE A 562 11.26 -15.02 27.67
C PHE A 562 12.04 -16.30 27.34
N ARG A 563 11.41 -17.22 26.58
CA ARG A 563 12.04 -18.49 26.18
C ARG A 563 13.19 -18.29 25.20
N ASN A 564 13.25 -17.17 24.49
CA ASN A 564 14.38 -16.77 23.63
C ASN A 564 15.61 -16.30 24.40
N GLY A 565 15.54 -16.24 25.75
CA GLY A 565 16.64 -15.80 26.62
C GLY A 565 16.66 -14.31 26.94
N THR A 566 15.81 -13.51 26.33
CA THR A 566 15.69 -12.08 26.65
C THR A 566 14.91 -11.85 27.95
N THR A 567 15.07 -10.68 28.56
CA THR A 567 14.34 -10.28 29.77
C THR A 567 13.92 -8.82 29.65
N ARG A 568 12.67 -8.54 30.01
CA ARG A 568 12.18 -7.17 30.19
C ARG A 568 11.97 -6.89 31.67
N THR A 569 12.40 -5.72 32.12
CA THR A 569 12.28 -5.28 33.51
C THR A 569 11.37 -4.07 33.56
N TYR A 570 10.28 -4.20 34.31
CA TYR A 570 9.33 -3.12 34.59
C TYR A 570 9.53 -2.65 36.02
N LYS A 571 9.80 -1.36 36.24
CA LYS A 571 9.92 -0.77 37.57
C LYS A 571 8.81 0.25 37.76
N PHE A 572 8.15 0.16 38.93
CA PHE A 572 7.05 1.03 39.30
C PHE A 572 7.46 1.86 40.49
N TYR A 573 7.50 3.17 40.32
CA TYR A 573 7.87 4.13 41.34
C TYR A 573 6.66 4.90 41.86
N SER A 574 6.74 5.36 43.10
CA SER A 574 5.72 6.25 43.64
C SER A 574 5.66 7.55 42.85
N TYR A 575 4.47 7.98 42.40
CA TYR A 575 4.26 9.23 41.71
C TYR A 575 3.18 10.07 42.39
N SER A 576 2.03 9.47 42.67
CA SER A 576 0.95 10.10 43.42
C SER A 576 0.14 9.05 44.20
N GLU A 577 -0.92 9.47 44.90
CA GLU A 577 -1.80 8.52 45.59
C GLU A 577 -2.41 7.48 44.65
N ARG A 578 -2.70 7.86 43.42
CA ARG A 578 -3.40 7.02 42.42
C ARG A 578 -2.51 6.48 41.32
N ARG A 579 -1.31 7.03 41.13
CA ARG A 579 -0.45 6.76 39.97
C ARG A 579 0.94 6.31 40.39
N CYS A 580 1.53 5.45 39.59
CA CYS A 580 2.93 5.07 39.64
C CYS A 580 3.61 5.53 38.37
N PHE A 581 4.80 6.10 38.47
CA PHE A 581 5.69 6.26 37.34
C PHE A 581 6.27 4.89 36.99
N MET A 582 6.37 4.59 35.68
CA MET A 582 6.82 3.28 35.20
C MET A 582 7.98 3.43 34.22
N THR A 583 8.97 2.52 34.37
CA THR A 583 10.05 2.36 33.37
C THR A 583 10.06 0.94 32.84
N VAL A 584 10.48 0.80 31.58
CA VAL A 584 10.78 -0.48 30.92
C VAL A 584 12.28 -0.49 30.60
N ASN A 585 13.03 -1.47 31.12
CA ASN A 585 14.49 -1.54 30.96
C ASN A 585 15.21 -0.23 31.35
N ASP A 586 14.77 0.36 32.45
CA ASP A 586 15.24 1.63 33.05
C ASP A 586 14.94 2.90 32.22
N LYS A 587 14.22 2.79 31.11
CA LYS A 587 13.70 3.92 30.33
C LYS A 587 12.20 4.04 30.55
N GLY A 588 11.66 5.23 30.76
CA GLY A 588 10.23 5.37 30.92
C GLY A 588 9.76 6.80 30.99
N GLU A 589 8.58 7.03 30.45
CA GLU A 589 7.91 8.30 30.36
C GLU A 589 6.40 8.16 30.63
N PHE A 590 6.01 7.09 31.35
CA PHE A 590 4.61 6.76 31.54
C PHE A 590 4.23 6.67 33.00
N TYR A 591 2.94 6.83 33.25
CA TYR A 591 2.37 6.38 34.52
C TYR A 591 1.24 5.38 34.29
N VAL A 592 1.04 4.56 35.30
CA VAL A 592 0.00 3.53 35.39
C VAL A 592 -0.79 3.70 36.70
N MET A 593 -1.98 3.10 36.76
CA MET A 593 -2.79 3.11 37.98
C MET A 593 -2.12 2.33 39.10
N ARG A 594 -1.91 2.98 40.25
CA ARG A 594 -1.28 2.37 41.44
C ARG A 594 -2.11 1.20 42.00
N SER A 595 -3.44 1.24 41.85
CA SER A 595 -4.32 0.14 42.23
C SER A 595 -3.99 -1.15 41.48
N MET A 596 -3.68 -1.06 40.18
CA MET A 596 -3.34 -2.22 39.34
C MET A 596 -1.99 -2.83 39.77
N VAL A 597 -0.99 -2.00 40.07
CA VAL A 597 0.31 -2.45 40.57
C VAL A 597 0.15 -3.16 41.91
N ARG A 598 -0.66 -2.62 42.85
CA ARG A 598 -0.99 -3.28 44.13
C ARG A 598 -1.75 -4.59 43.91
N LYS A 599 -2.71 -4.59 43.01
CA LYS A 599 -3.51 -5.77 42.65
C LYS A 599 -2.63 -6.92 42.23
N LEU A 600 -1.63 -6.68 41.37
CA LEU A 600 -0.71 -7.70 40.89
C LEU A 600 0.00 -8.41 42.07
N VAL A 601 0.50 -7.65 43.02
CA VAL A 601 1.14 -8.22 44.25
C VAL A 601 0.13 -8.95 45.13
N THR A 602 -1.08 -8.41 45.26
CA THR A 602 -2.17 -9.04 46.03
C THR A 602 -2.59 -10.36 45.38
N ASP A 603 -2.76 -10.40 44.07
CA ASP A 603 -3.18 -11.60 43.36
C ASP A 603 -2.11 -12.68 43.32
N ALA A 604 -0.81 -12.32 43.33
CA ALA A 604 0.26 -13.27 43.55
C ALA A 604 0.16 -13.91 44.96
N GLY A 605 -0.20 -13.13 45.97
CA GLY A 605 -0.45 -13.64 47.33
C GLY A 605 -1.67 -14.55 47.40
N ARG A 606 -2.79 -14.18 46.77
CA ARG A 606 -4.00 -15.02 46.65
C ARG A 606 -3.72 -16.34 45.96
N LEU A 607 -2.92 -16.29 44.89
CA LEU A 607 -2.51 -17.48 44.14
C LEU A 607 -1.81 -18.49 45.07
N LEU A 608 -0.84 -18.04 45.89
CA LEU A 608 -0.14 -18.92 46.83
C LEU A 608 -1.03 -19.40 48.00
N ALA A 609 -2.05 -18.64 48.34
CA ALA A 609 -3.05 -19.06 49.34
C ALA A 609 -4.13 -19.99 48.75
N TYR A 610 -4.03 -20.36 47.47
CA TYR A 610 -5.04 -21.09 46.70
C TYR A 610 -6.44 -20.43 46.71
N GLU A 611 -6.46 -19.13 46.82
CA GLU A 611 -7.66 -18.31 46.66
C GLU A 611 -7.93 -18.08 45.17
N THR A 612 -9.17 -17.81 44.84
CA THR A 612 -9.52 -17.48 43.45
C THR A 612 -8.96 -16.11 43.06
N VAL A 613 -8.16 -16.05 41.99
CA VAL A 613 -7.73 -14.81 41.40
C VAL A 613 -8.82 -14.36 40.42
N ASP A 614 -9.18 -13.08 40.49
CA ASP A 614 -10.11 -12.42 39.55
C ASP A 614 -9.44 -11.18 38.95
N PRO A 615 -8.98 -11.25 37.68
CA PRO A 615 -8.31 -10.13 37.05
C PRO A 615 -9.22 -8.90 36.85
N SER A 616 -10.54 -9.09 36.80
CA SER A 616 -11.51 -8.01 36.57
C SER A 616 -12.02 -7.35 37.86
N ALA A 617 -11.76 -7.92 39.04
CA ALA A 617 -12.23 -7.34 40.29
C ALA A 617 -11.47 -6.04 40.63
N ASP A 618 -12.20 -4.99 40.93
CA ASP A 618 -11.62 -3.77 41.51
C ASP A 618 -11.12 -4.06 42.95
N ASN A 619 -9.96 -3.55 43.29
CA ASN A 619 -9.40 -3.65 44.64
C ASN A 619 -9.79 -2.45 45.49
#